data_5538b2d3f7a2007c2288cd5c69543705
#
_entry.id   5538b2d3f7a2007c2288cd5c69543705
#
_cell.length_a   1.000
_cell.length_b   1.000
_cell.length_c   1.000
_cell.angle_alpha   90.00
_cell.angle_beta   90.00
_cell.angle_gamma   90.00
#
_symmetry.space_group_name_H-M   'P 1'
#
loop_
_entity.id
_entity.type
_entity.pdbx_description
1 polymer ?
#
loop_
_entity_poly.entity_id
_entity_poly.type
_entity_poly.pdbx_seq_one_letter_code
_entity_poly.pdbx_strand_id
1 'polypeptide(L)'
;MVVERQLSENGESRREIGRENFLSRVWKWKEQSGGIITKQLRRLGASCDWNRERFTMDEGLSQAVLEVFVQLYSKGLIYRDKRLVNWDPKLETAISDLEVIQTETNGHLWYFRYPIEELDQKFITVATTRPETMLGDTAVAVHPDDKRYKGIIGKYCLLPLVGRRIEIIADEYADPEQGSGAVKITPAHDFNDFEVGRRHELDMINVLDARGRINDKAPERYRGLDRFEAREKIIKDIKAEGLLEKIEDHIHMVPYGDRGGVPIEPYLTDQWFVNAKELAKPAIKAVENGDTKFVPENWSK
;
A
#
# COMPACT_ATOMS: atom_id res chain seq x y z
N MET A 1 -17.57 10.41 2.54
CA MET A 1 -17.32 10.35 4.01
C MET A 1 -18.60 10.70 4.81
N VAL A 2 -19.07 11.99 4.87
CA VAL A 2 -20.24 12.36 5.70
C VAL A 2 -21.49 11.57 5.33
N VAL A 3 -21.88 11.57 4.05
CA VAL A 3 -23.05 10.83 3.56
C VAL A 3 -22.90 9.31 3.78
N GLU A 4 -21.71 8.80 3.64
CA GLU A 4 -21.40 7.38 3.86
C GLU A 4 -21.55 6.98 5.33
N ARG A 5 -21.10 7.84 6.25
CA ARG A 5 -21.33 7.66 7.68
C ARG A 5 -22.83 7.70 8.03
N GLN A 6 -23.58 8.66 7.49
CA GLN A 6 -25.04 8.74 7.66
C GLN A 6 -25.75 7.49 7.16
N LEU A 7 -25.29 6.91 6.03
CA LEU A 7 -25.82 5.64 5.55
C LEU A 7 -25.56 4.50 6.55
N SER A 8 -24.30 4.41 7.02
CA SER A 8 -23.91 3.36 7.98
C SER A 8 -24.70 3.46 9.30
N GLU A 9 -24.96 4.68 9.78
CA GLU A 9 -25.78 4.92 10.98
C GLU A 9 -27.24 4.43 10.78
N ASN A 10 -27.71 4.41 9.53
CA ASN A 10 -29.03 3.89 9.15
C ASN A 10 -29.00 2.40 8.74
N GLY A 11 -27.87 1.72 8.87
CA GLY A 11 -27.71 0.32 8.47
C GLY A 11 -27.65 0.09 6.95
N GLU A 12 -27.45 1.15 6.16
CA GLU A 12 -27.32 1.08 4.71
C GLU A 12 -25.84 1.21 4.28
N SER A 13 -25.45 0.58 3.18
CA SER A 13 -24.14 0.78 2.56
C SER A 13 -24.26 1.40 1.17
N ARG A 14 -23.24 2.19 0.77
CA ARG A 14 -23.19 2.79 -0.58
C ARG A 14 -23.24 1.76 -1.71
N ARG A 15 -22.80 0.52 -1.43
CA ARG A 15 -22.80 -0.58 -2.42
C ARG A 15 -24.18 -1.17 -2.59
N GLU A 16 -24.89 -1.39 -1.49
CA GLU A 16 -26.26 -1.94 -1.51
C GLU A 16 -27.25 -1.00 -2.19
N ILE A 17 -27.14 0.31 -1.93
CA ILE A 17 -28.01 1.29 -2.58
C ILE A 17 -27.64 1.60 -4.03
N GLY A 18 -26.41 1.24 -4.44
CA GLY A 18 -25.89 1.49 -5.78
C GLY A 18 -25.42 2.94 -6.02
N ARG A 19 -24.62 3.10 -7.11
CA ARG A 19 -23.94 4.37 -7.41
C ARG A 19 -24.91 5.55 -7.60
N GLU A 20 -25.98 5.36 -8.36
CA GLU A 20 -26.90 6.46 -8.70
C GLU A 20 -27.63 7.01 -7.48
N ASN A 21 -28.15 6.12 -6.63
CA ASN A 21 -28.82 6.50 -5.39
C ASN A 21 -27.83 7.16 -4.42
N PHE A 22 -26.61 6.66 -4.35
CA PHE A 22 -25.57 7.27 -3.51
C PHE A 22 -25.25 8.69 -3.99
N LEU A 23 -25.01 8.89 -5.28
CA LEU A 23 -24.73 10.21 -5.85
C LEU A 23 -25.90 11.17 -5.64
N SER A 24 -27.15 10.73 -5.81
CA SER A 24 -28.33 11.55 -5.51
C SER A 24 -28.34 12.05 -4.07
N ARG A 25 -28.02 11.18 -3.09
CA ARG A 25 -27.91 11.59 -1.67
C ARG A 25 -26.74 12.55 -1.42
N VAL A 26 -25.61 12.36 -2.10
CA VAL A 26 -24.47 13.27 -2.01
C VAL A 26 -24.82 14.66 -2.53
N TRP A 27 -25.49 14.77 -3.68
CA TRP A 27 -25.93 16.05 -4.24
C TRP A 27 -26.95 16.74 -3.35
N LYS A 28 -27.92 16.00 -2.82
CA LYS A 28 -28.89 16.54 -1.85
C LYS A 28 -28.21 17.09 -0.59
N TRP A 29 -27.23 16.37 -0.06
CA TRP A 29 -26.46 16.83 1.08
C TRP A 29 -25.63 18.08 0.74
N LYS A 30 -25.01 18.13 -0.44
CA LYS A 30 -24.29 19.30 -0.95
C LYS A 30 -25.16 20.53 -1.04
N GLU A 31 -26.38 20.42 -1.53
CA GLU A 31 -27.35 21.52 -1.59
C GLU A 31 -27.71 22.04 -0.18
N GLN A 32 -27.93 21.16 0.77
CA GLN A 32 -28.27 21.53 2.14
C GLN A 32 -27.10 22.16 2.90
N SER A 33 -25.90 21.63 2.76
CA SER A 33 -24.74 21.97 3.59
C SER A 33 -23.75 22.90 2.90
N GLY A 34 -23.64 22.87 1.57
CA GLY A 34 -22.59 23.56 0.81
C GLY A 34 -22.64 25.07 0.90
N GLY A 35 -23.84 25.67 1.04
CA GLY A 35 -24.01 27.13 1.16
C GLY A 35 -23.84 27.67 2.59
N ILE A 36 -23.61 26.82 3.60
CA ILE A 36 -23.51 27.27 5.00
C ILE A 36 -22.24 28.05 5.23
N ILE A 37 -21.10 27.53 4.77
CA ILE A 37 -19.79 28.16 4.95
C ILE A 37 -19.73 29.54 4.30
N THR A 38 -20.27 29.73 3.10
CA THR A 38 -20.29 31.03 2.40
C THR A 38 -21.19 32.04 3.12
N LYS A 39 -22.33 31.60 3.66
CA LYS A 39 -23.19 32.46 4.51
C LYS A 39 -22.47 32.88 5.79
N GLN A 40 -21.76 31.96 6.44
CA GLN A 40 -21.00 32.27 7.65
C GLN A 40 -19.86 33.24 7.36
N LEU A 41 -19.10 33.04 6.29
CA LEU A 41 -18.00 33.95 5.88
C LEU A 41 -18.53 35.36 5.53
N ARG A 42 -19.65 35.47 4.82
CA ARG A 42 -20.32 36.74 4.56
C ARG A 42 -20.69 37.46 5.86
N ARG A 43 -21.25 36.71 6.83
CA ARG A 43 -21.60 37.27 8.14
C ARG A 43 -20.39 37.74 8.95
N LEU A 44 -19.25 37.06 8.78
CA LEU A 44 -17.97 37.46 9.39
C LEU A 44 -17.33 38.67 8.68
N GLY A 45 -17.90 39.16 7.59
CA GLY A 45 -17.37 40.29 6.84
C GLY A 45 -16.22 39.97 5.90
N ALA A 46 -16.06 38.70 5.52
CA ALA A 46 -15.03 38.33 4.54
C ALA A 46 -15.29 38.96 3.18
N SER A 47 -14.28 39.63 2.62
CA SER A 47 -14.34 40.40 1.35
C SER A 47 -13.95 39.52 0.14
N CYS A 48 -14.60 38.41 -0.05
CA CYS A 48 -14.42 37.57 -1.23
C CYS A 48 -15.30 38.03 -2.40
N ASP A 49 -14.86 37.73 -3.64
CA ASP A 49 -15.74 37.91 -4.82
C ASP A 49 -16.75 36.79 -4.92
N TRP A 50 -17.87 36.94 -4.24
CA TRP A 50 -18.94 35.94 -4.15
C TRP A 50 -19.61 35.61 -5.49
N ASN A 51 -19.47 36.48 -6.49
CA ASN A 51 -20.04 36.21 -7.83
C ASN A 51 -19.19 35.18 -8.62
N ARG A 52 -17.94 34.98 -8.20
CA ARG A 52 -17.03 33.96 -8.77
C ARG A 52 -16.93 32.72 -7.89
N GLU A 53 -17.89 32.52 -6.99
CA GLU A 53 -17.97 31.28 -6.23
C GLU A 53 -18.11 30.08 -7.18
N ARG A 54 -17.21 29.08 -7.03
CA ARG A 54 -17.18 27.88 -7.85
C ARG A 54 -17.16 26.65 -6.95
N PHE A 55 -17.76 25.58 -7.45
CA PHE A 55 -17.69 24.26 -6.84
C PHE A 55 -16.79 23.37 -7.69
N THR A 56 -15.82 22.68 -7.05
CA THR A 56 -14.79 21.89 -7.75
C THR A 56 -15.33 20.80 -8.69
N MET A 57 -16.57 20.40 -8.53
CA MET A 57 -17.24 19.44 -9.40
C MET A 57 -18.38 20.06 -10.23
N ASP A 58 -18.40 21.39 -10.39
CA ASP A 58 -19.33 22.03 -11.33
C ASP A 58 -18.96 21.66 -12.79
N GLU A 59 -19.90 21.88 -13.70
CA GLU A 59 -19.75 21.48 -15.09
C GLU A 59 -18.50 22.09 -15.75
N GLY A 60 -18.25 23.38 -15.54
CA GLY A 60 -17.12 24.08 -16.17
C GLY A 60 -15.77 23.58 -15.62
N LEU A 61 -15.63 23.35 -14.33
CA LEU A 61 -14.41 22.78 -13.76
C LEU A 61 -14.25 21.29 -14.13
N SER A 62 -15.34 20.53 -14.24
CA SER A 62 -15.28 19.15 -14.72
C SER A 62 -14.78 19.05 -16.15
N GLN A 63 -15.21 19.95 -17.05
CA GLN A 63 -14.70 20.05 -18.41
C GLN A 63 -13.22 20.44 -18.44
N ALA A 64 -12.81 21.42 -17.63
CA ALA A 64 -11.40 21.83 -17.54
C ALA A 64 -10.50 20.68 -17.07
N VAL A 65 -10.94 19.90 -16.07
CA VAL A 65 -10.20 18.70 -15.60
C VAL A 65 -10.05 17.67 -16.72
N LEU A 66 -11.13 17.39 -17.46
CA LEU A 66 -11.06 16.44 -18.60
C LEU A 66 -10.10 16.92 -19.69
N GLU A 67 -10.16 18.21 -20.04
CA GLU A 67 -9.26 18.78 -21.05
C GLU A 67 -7.79 18.69 -20.61
N VAL A 68 -7.47 19.09 -19.40
CA VAL A 68 -6.11 19.00 -18.84
C VAL A 68 -5.62 17.55 -18.79
N PHE A 69 -6.48 16.63 -18.35
CA PHE A 69 -6.12 15.20 -18.33
C PHE A 69 -5.77 14.69 -19.72
N VAL A 70 -6.60 14.97 -20.72
CA VAL A 70 -6.38 14.54 -22.11
C VAL A 70 -5.10 15.16 -22.68
N GLN A 71 -4.86 16.46 -22.44
CA GLN A 71 -3.64 17.14 -22.88
C GLN A 71 -2.37 16.52 -22.26
N LEU A 72 -2.37 16.25 -20.97
CA LEU A 72 -1.24 15.64 -20.26
C LEU A 72 -1.01 14.19 -20.73
N TYR A 73 -2.08 13.44 -20.95
CA TYR A 73 -2.00 12.09 -21.52
C TYR A 73 -1.39 12.10 -22.94
N SER A 74 -1.85 13.00 -23.81
CA SER A 74 -1.34 13.15 -25.17
C SER A 74 0.13 13.55 -25.21
N LYS A 75 0.63 14.23 -24.17
CA LYS A 75 2.05 14.57 -24.00
C LYS A 75 2.88 13.46 -23.33
N GLY A 76 2.27 12.31 -23.02
CA GLY A 76 2.93 11.23 -22.28
C GLY A 76 3.29 11.54 -20.83
N LEU A 77 2.71 12.60 -20.25
CA LEU A 77 2.96 13.02 -18.87
C LEU A 77 2.02 12.35 -17.88
N ILE A 78 0.85 11.89 -18.31
CA ILE A 78 -0.02 10.98 -17.57
C ILE A 78 0.06 9.60 -18.22
N TYR A 79 0.21 8.58 -17.41
CA TYR A 79 0.32 7.18 -17.87
C TYR A 79 -0.31 6.23 -16.86
N ARG A 80 -0.68 5.05 -17.33
CA ARG A 80 -1.21 3.97 -16.51
C ARG A 80 -0.11 2.94 -16.30
N ASP A 81 0.11 2.52 -15.07
CA ASP A 81 1.13 1.53 -14.72
C ASP A 81 0.65 0.69 -13.54
N LYS A 82 1.17 -0.53 -13.45
CA LYS A 82 0.92 -1.42 -12.33
C LYS A 82 2.01 -1.24 -11.27
N ARG A 83 1.60 -0.73 -10.11
CA ARG A 83 2.51 -0.49 -8.98
C ARG A 83 1.86 -0.88 -7.67
N LEU A 84 2.69 -1.05 -6.66
CA LEU A 84 2.20 -1.10 -5.29
C LEU A 84 1.69 0.29 -4.87
N VAL A 85 0.53 0.30 -4.24
CA VAL A 85 -0.08 1.49 -3.65
C VAL A 85 -0.50 1.19 -2.21
N ASN A 86 -0.62 2.23 -1.38
CA ASN A 86 -1.27 2.13 -0.10
C ASN A 86 -2.76 1.88 -0.32
N TRP A 87 -3.25 0.71 0.08
CA TRP A 87 -4.62 0.28 -0.14
C TRP A 87 -5.39 0.14 1.17
N ASP A 88 -6.52 0.80 1.26
CA ASP A 88 -7.45 0.61 2.37
C ASP A 88 -8.45 -0.52 2.03
N PRO A 89 -8.33 -1.69 2.68
CA PRO A 89 -9.18 -2.85 2.36
C PRO A 89 -10.62 -2.71 2.84
N LYS A 90 -10.91 -1.79 3.78
CA LYS A 90 -12.27 -1.49 4.23
C LYS A 90 -12.99 -0.56 3.26
N LEU A 91 -12.30 0.45 2.75
CA LEU A 91 -12.83 1.38 1.76
C LEU A 91 -12.71 0.85 0.33
N GLU A 92 -11.86 -0.19 0.12
CA GLU A 92 -11.50 -0.77 -1.18
C GLU A 92 -11.04 0.30 -2.17
N THR A 93 -10.07 1.11 -1.73
CA THR A 93 -9.49 2.19 -2.52
C THR A 93 -8.02 2.42 -2.18
N ALA A 94 -7.28 2.92 -3.17
CA ALA A 94 -5.96 3.48 -2.91
C ALA A 94 -6.10 4.77 -2.07
N ILE A 95 -5.14 4.99 -1.19
CA ILE A 95 -5.00 6.22 -0.41
C ILE A 95 -3.59 6.81 -0.63
N SER A 96 -3.47 8.12 -0.42
CA SER A 96 -2.17 8.79 -0.55
C SER A 96 -1.29 8.55 0.69
N ASP A 97 0.02 8.76 0.55
CA ASP A 97 0.97 8.63 1.67
C ASP A 97 0.64 9.58 2.82
N LEU A 98 0.04 10.74 2.53
CA LEU A 98 -0.39 11.72 3.54
C LEU A 98 -1.58 11.25 4.38
N GLU A 99 -2.32 10.25 3.91
CA GLU A 99 -3.47 9.64 4.60
C GLU A 99 -3.06 8.40 5.42
N VAL A 100 -1.76 8.09 5.45
CA VAL A 100 -1.21 6.94 6.20
C VAL A 100 -0.71 7.40 7.56
N ILE A 101 -1.29 6.85 8.60
CA ILE A 101 -0.91 7.11 9.99
C ILE A 101 -0.10 5.91 10.51
N GLN A 102 1.17 6.15 10.83
CA GLN A 102 2.02 5.13 11.44
C GLN A 102 1.64 4.98 12.93
N THR A 103 1.24 3.78 13.32
CA THR A 103 0.81 3.48 14.69
C THR A 103 1.71 2.42 15.31
N GLU A 104 2.32 2.75 16.45
CA GLU A 104 3.10 1.78 17.23
C GLU A 104 2.18 0.67 17.74
N THR A 105 2.54 -0.57 17.47
CA THR A 105 1.72 -1.74 17.79
C THR A 105 2.60 -2.82 18.43
N ASN A 106 2.11 -3.36 19.55
CA ASN A 106 2.69 -4.54 20.14
C ASN A 106 2.30 -5.77 19.29
N GLY A 107 3.29 -6.41 18.73
CA GLY A 107 3.11 -7.58 17.88
C GLY A 107 4.19 -8.60 18.14
N HIS A 108 4.46 -9.43 17.16
CA HIS A 108 5.45 -10.47 17.25
C HIS A 108 6.32 -10.51 15.99
N LEU A 109 7.49 -11.06 16.14
CA LEU A 109 8.37 -11.48 15.06
C LEU A 109 8.41 -13.00 15.07
N TRP A 110 7.94 -13.61 13.99
CA TRP A 110 7.90 -15.06 13.83
C TRP A 110 9.08 -15.51 13.01
N TYR A 111 9.79 -16.55 13.47
CA TYR A 111 10.95 -17.15 12.80
C TYR A 111 10.54 -18.48 12.18
N PHE A 112 10.57 -18.55 10.85
CA PHE A 112 10.18 -19.72 10.07
C PHE A 112 11.37 -20.35 9.38
N ARG A 113 11.45 -21.68 9.40
CA ARG A 113 12.46 -22.47 8.73
C ARG A 113 11.99 -22.86 7.35
N TYR A 114 12.72 -22.43 6.31
CA TYR A 114 12.48 -22.85 4.94
C TYR A 114 13.49 -23.94 4.58
N PRO A 115 13.03 -25.17 4.26
CA PRO A 115 13.94 -26.28 3.89
C PRO A 115 14.73 -25.94 2.63
N ILE A 116 16.05 -26.13 2.65
CA ILE A 116 16.91 -25.93 1.49
C ILE A 116 16.96 -27.21 0.68
N GLU A 117 16.67 -27.11 -0.63
CA GLU A 117 16.80 -28.25 -1.53
C GLU A 117 18.25 -28.78 -1.57
N GLU A 118 18.39 -30.07 -1.82
CA GLU A 118 19.70 -30.75 -1.96
C GLU A 118 20.60 -30.74 -0.70
N LEU A 119 20.12 -30.20 0.40
CA LEU A 119 20.85 -30.16 1.67
C LEU A 119 19.97 -30.76 2.77
N ASP A 120 20.09 -32.08 2.96
CA ASP A 120 19.33 -32.81 3.98
C ASP A 120 19.36 -32.11 5.35
N GLN A 121 18.17 -31.86 5.91
CA GLN A 121 17.95 -31.25 7.22
C GLN A 121 18.55 -29.84 7.39
N LYS A 122 18.86 -29.14 6.31
CA LYS A 122 19.26 -27.72 6.38
C LYS A 122 18.08 -26.81 6.06
N PHE A 123 18.04 -25.72 6.79
CA PHE A 123 16.99 -24.70 6.67
C PHE A 123 17.65 -23.34 6.56
N ILE A 124 16.99 -22.41 5.86
CA ILE A 124 17.20 -20.98 6.02
C ILE A 124 16.07 -20.43 6.88
N THR A 125 16.42 -19.70 7.93
CA THR A 125 15.41 -19.12 8.84
C THR A 125 15.14 -17.69 8.43
N VAL A 126 13.87 -17.34 8.21
CA VAL A 126 13.41 -15.98 7.94
C VAL A 126 12.59 -15.47 9.11
N ALA A 127 12.68 -14.16 9.38
CA ALA A 127 11.90 -13.50 10.41
C ALA A 127 10.86 -12.57 9.76
N THR A 128 9.61 -12.61 10.23
CA THR A 128 8.53 -11.80 9.65
C THR A 128 7.54 -11.33 10.71
N THR A 129 7.01 -10.13 10.54
CA THR A 129 5.85 -9.60 11.27
C THR A 129 4.53 -9.90 10.56
N ARG A 130 4.59 -10.46 9.34
CA ARG A 130 3.43 -10.69 8.46
C ARG A 130 3.39 -12.12 7.91
N PRO A 131 3.10 -13.12 8.75
CA PRO A 131 3.02 -14.52 8.32
C PRO A 131 2.07 -14.77 7.14
N GLU A 132 0.96 -14.04 7.05
CA GLU A 132 -0.05 -14.22 6.00
C GLU A 132 0.48 -13.95 4.59
N THR A 133 1.45 -13.05 4.44
CA THR A 133 2.01 -12.71 3.12
C THR A 133 3.04 -13.72 2.63
N MET A 134 3.57 -14.59 3.51
CA MET A 134 4.56 -15.59 3.11
C MET A 134 4.09 -16.52 2.00
N LEU A 135 2.77 -16.73 1.88
CA LEU A 135 2.21 -17.55 0.80
C LEU A 135 2.54 -16.99 -0.60
N GLY A 136 2.91 -15.72 -0.69
CA GLY A 136 3.33 -15.03 -1.90
C GLY A 136 4.85 -14.85 -2.06
N ASP A 137 5.67 -15.44 -1.19
CA ASP A 137 7.13 -15.30 -1.29
C ASP A 137 7.66 -15.89 -2.61
N THR A 138 8.62 -15.19 -3.20
CA THR A 138 9.25 -15.56 -4.48
C THR A 138 10.76 -15.71 -4.39
N ALA A 139 11.37 -15.22 -3.31
CA ALA A 139 12.77 -15.46 -2.99
C ALA A 139 13.04 -15.30 -1.49
N VAL A 140 14.24 -15.69 -1.07
CA VAL A 140 14.83 -15.30 0.21
C VAL A 140 16.11 -14.52 -0.09
N ALA A 141 16.21 -13.28 0.38
CA ALA A 141 17.40 -12.45 0.22
C ALA A 141 18.35 -12.61 1.41
N VAL A 142 19.64 -12.64 1.14
CA VAL A 142 20.73 -12.58 2.12
C VAL A 142 21.76 -11.58 1.67
N HIS A 143 22.46 -10.95 2.62
CA HIS A 143 23.50 -10.00 2.26
C HIS A 143 24.67 -10.72 1.57
N PRO A 144 25.23 -10.19 0.46
CA PRO A 144 26.30 -10.85 -0.30
C PRO A 144 27.57 -11.13 0.52
N ASP A 145 27.84 -10.30 1.53
CA ASP A 145 29.01 -10.44 2.41
C ASP A 145 28.75 -11.27 3.66
N ASP A 146 27.51 -11.73 3.89
CA ASP A 146 27.18 -12.54 5.06
C ASP A 146 27.76 -13.96 4.91
N LYS A 147 28.82 -14.22 5.69
CA LYS A 147 29.53 -15.49 5.66
C LYS A 147 28.67 -16.70 6.02
N ARG A 148 27.56 -16.48 6.77
CA ARG A 148 26.63 -17.56 7.17
C ARG A 148 25.95 -18.19 5.97
N TYR A 149 25.71 -17.41 4.93
CA TYR A 149 24.87 -17.79 3.78
C TYR A 149 25.66 -17.95 2.47
N LYS A 150 26.96 -17.65 2.44
CA LYS A 150 27.80 -17.66 1.23
C LYS A 150 27.73 -18.98 0.43
N GLY A 151 27.56 -20.11 1.13
CA GLY A 151 27.51 -21.44 0.48
C GLY A 151 26.14 -21.85 -0.05
N ILE A 152 25.10 -21.01 0.16
CA ILE A 152 23.71 -21.33 -0.23
C ILE A 152 23.10 -20.28 -1.18
N ILE A 153 23.79 -19.19 -1.47
CA ILE A 153 23.38 -18.23 -2.50
C ILE A 153 23.29 -18.95 -3.85
N GLY A 154 22.20 -18.72 -4.60
CA GLY A 154 21.88 -19.38 -5.86
C GLY A 154 21.27 -20.77 -5.70
N LYS A 155 21.16 -21.29 -4.46
CA LYS A 155 20.38 -22.49 -4.18
C LYS A 155 18.90 -22.18 -4.01
N TYR A 156 18.09 -23.22 -3.88
CA TYR A 156 16.66 -23.08 -3.73
C TYR A 156 16.20 -23.61 -2.38
N CYS A 157 15.16 -22.99 -1.86
CA CYS A 157 14.41 -23.50 -0.72
C CYS A 157 12.94 -23.75 -1.08
N LEU A 158 12.29 -24.60 -0.33
CA LEU A 158 10.86 -24.88 -0.48
C LEU A 158 10.08 -23.96 0.45
N LEU A 159 9.19 -23.18 -0.13
CA LEU A 159 8.26 -22.33 0.64
C LEU A 159 7.29 -23.22 1.44
N PRO A 160 7.33 -23.17 2.78
CA PRO A 160 6.44 -23.98 3.61
C PRO A 160 4.97 -23.77 3.27
N LEU A 161 4.15 -24.80 3.48
CA LEU A 161 2.70 -24.79 3.26
C LEU A 161 2.26 -24.65 1.79
N VAL A 162 3.13 -24.15 0.91
CA VAL A 162 2.86 -23.89 -0.51
C VAL A 162 3.58 -24.92 -1.40
N GLY A 163 4.80 -25.33 -1.01
CA GLY A 163 5.64 -26.24 -1.80
C GLY A 163 6.30 -25.57 -3.02
N ARG A 164 6.22 -24.24 -3.13
CA ARG A 164 6.89 -23.50 -4.21
C ARG A 164 8.38 -23.49 -3.97
N ARG A 165 9.11 -23.73 -5.05
CA ARG A 165 10.56 -23.59 -5.11
C ARG A 165 10.92 -22.10 -5.29
N ILE A 166 11.69 -21.53 -4.36
CA ILE A 166 12.11 -20.12 -4.38
C ILE A 166 13.62 -20.04 -4.21
N GLU A 167 14.26 -19.09 -4.89
CA GLU A 167 15.70 -18.91 -4.91
C GLU A 167 16.22 -18.14 -3.68
N ILE A 168 17.40 -18.49 -3.20
CA ILE A 168 18.15 -17.72 -2.20
C ILE A 168 19.06 -16.76 -2.97
N ILE A 169 18.69 -15.48 -2.99
CA ILE A 169 19.36 -14.43 -3.73
C ILE A 169 20.31 -13.61 -2.85
N ALA A 170 21.31 -12.99 -3.46
CA ALA A 170 22.19 -12.02 -2.80
C ALA A 170 21.68 -10.60 -3.07
N ASP A 171 21.33 -9.86 -2.03
CA ASP A 171 20.90 -8.46 -2.14
C ASP A 171 21.32 -7.67 -0.89
N GLU A 172 21.85 -6.47 -1.08
CA GLU A 172 22.27 -5.55 -0.01
C GLU A 172 21.10 -5.08 0.88
N TYR A 173 19.87 -5.29 0.43
CA TYR A 173 18.66 -5.03 1.22
C TYR A 173 18.60 -5.86 2.50
N ALA A 174 19.14 -7.08 2.50
CA ALA A 174 19.18 -7.94 3.68
C ALA A 174 20.24 -7.45 4.67
N ASP A 175 19.80 -7.03 5.85
CA ASP A 175 20.69 -6.58 6.92
C ASP A 175 21.14 -7.78 7.78
N PRO A 176 22.46 -8.12 7.81
CA PRO A 176 22.96 -9.23 8.62
C PRO A 176 22.71 -9.11 10.13
N GLU A 177 22.51 -7.89 10.63
CA GLU A 177 22.31 -7.61 12.06
C GLU A 177 20.82 -7.66 12.46
N GLN A 178 19.91 -7.77 11.51
CA GLN A 178 18.46 -7.82 11.78
C GLN A 178 17.90 -9.24 11.66
N GLY A 179 17.10 -9.64 12.64
CA GLY A 179 16.42 -10.93 12.66
C GLY A 179 17.40 -12.11 12.51
N SER A 180 17.27 -12.89 11.45
CA SER A 180 18.16 -13.97 11.08
C SER A 180 19.26 -13.54 10.11
N GLY A 181 19.19 -12.32 9.57
CA GLY A 181 19.99 -11.85 8.43
C GLY A 181 19.50 -12.35 7.07
N ALA A 182 18.44 -13.17 7.05
CA ALA A 182 17.77 -13.60 5.85
C ALA A 182 16.35 -13.04 5.81
N VAL A 183 15.98 -12.43 4.69
CA VAL A 183 14.71 -11.73 4.51
C VAL A 183 13.89 -12.45 3.44
N LYS A 184 12.66 -12.82 3.77
CA LYS A 184 11.70 -13.31 2.76
C LYS A 184 11.34 -12.16 1.81
N ILE A 185 11.24 -12.43 0.53
CA ILE A 185 10.88 -11.43 -0.49
C ILE A 185 9.50 -11.72 -1.05
N THR A 186 8.58 -10.81 -0.75
CA THR A 186 7.17 -10.86 -1.20
C THR A 186 6.83 -9.62 -2.01
N PRO A 187 7.23 -9.51 -3.28
CA PRO A 187 7.21 -8.26 -4.04
C PRO A 187 5.83 -7.63 -4.20
N ALA A 188 4.76 -8.40 -4.10
CA ALA A 188 3.40 -7.89 -4.21
C ALA A 188 2.80 -7.36 -2.89
N HIS A 189 3.53 -7.46 -1.76
CA HIS A 189 3.00 -7.15 -0.43
C HIS A 189 3.91 -6.29 0.45
N ASP A 190 5.04 -5.82 -0.08
CA ASP A 190 5.96 -4.91 0.59
C ASP A 190 6.64 -4.01 -0.43
N PHE A 191 6.76 -2.70 -0.13
CA PHE A 191 7.35 -1.72 -1.05
C PHE A 191 8.85 -1.95 -1.28
N ASN A 192 9.58 -2.36 -0.26
CA ASN A 192 11.01 -2.65 -0.39
C ASN A 192 11.23 -3.96 -1.15
N ASP A 193 10.44 -4.99 -0.81
CA ASP A 193 10.46 -6.28 -1.52
C ASP A 193 10.09 -6.12 -3.01
N PHE A 194 9.21 -5.15 -3.32
CA PHE A 194 8.87 -4.81 -4.71
C PHE A 194 10.09 -4.34 -5.50
N GLU A 195 10.92 -3.48 -4.91
CA GLU A 195 12.15 -3.01 -5.57
C GLU A 195 13.19 -4.11 -5.71
N VAL A 196 13.31 -4.99 -4.69
CA VAL A 196 14.14 -6.22 -4.80
C VAL A 196 13.60 -7.11 -5.92
N GLY A 197 12.29 -7.34 -5.95
CA GLY A 197 11.64 -8.15 -6.98
C GLY A 197 11.88 -7.62 -8.39
N ARG A 198 11.88 -6.31 -8.58
CA ARG A 198 12.20 -5.69 -9.87
C ARG A 198 13.66 -5.88 -10.28
N ARG A 199 14.62 -5.73 -9.33
CA ARG A 199 16.05 -5.90 -9.62
C ARG A 199 16.41 -7.33 -10.01
N HIS A 200 15.73 -8.30 -9.40
CA HIS A 200 15.97 -9.72 -9.60
C HIS A 200 14.97 -10.40 -10.53
N GLU A 201 14.09 -9.62 -11.18
CA GLU A 201 13.07 -10.12 -12.12
C GLU A 201 12.16 -11.21 -11.51
N LEU A 202 11.84 -11.07 -10.20
CA LEU A 202 11.03 -12.04 -9.47
C LEU A 202 9.54 -11.90 -9.82
N ASP A 203 8.81 -13.00 -9.72
CA ASP A 203 7.35 -13.01 -9.85
C ASP A 203 6.68 -12.17 -8.76
N MET A 204 5.66 -11.42 -9.13
CA MET A 204 4.87 -10.62 -8.20
C MET A 204 3.55 -11.32 -7.88
N ILE A 205 3.57 -12.19 -6.87
CA ILE A 205 2.42 -13.01 -6.50
C ILE A 205 1.60 -12.31 -5.42
N ASN A 206 0.50 -11.68 -5.83
CA ASN A 206 -0.46 -11.09 -4.91
C ASN A 206 -1.40 -12.18 -4.36
N VAL A 207 -1.37 -12.40 -3.04
CA VAL A 207 -2.18 -13.42 -2.33
C VAL A 207 -3.39 -12.84 -1.60
N LEU A 208 -3.60 -11.51 -1.66
CA LEU A 208 -4.75 -10.83 -1.06
C LEU A 208 -5.69 -10.28 -2.14
N ASP A 209 -6.98 -10.28 -1.86
CA ASP A 209 -7.97 -9.56 -2.66
C ASP A 209 -8.09 -8.08 -2.20
N ALA A 210 -8.97 -7.30 -2.86
CA ALA A 210 -9.19 -5.89 -2.53
C ALA A 210 -9.75 -5.65 -1.11
N ARG A 211 -10.25 -6.69 -0.44
CA ARG A 211 -10.77 -6.64 0.94
C ARG A 211 -9.78 -7.15 1.97
N GLY A 212 -8.55 -7.46 1.55
CA GLY A 212 -7.52 -8.04 2.41
C GLY A 212 -7.80 -9.48 2.82
N ARG A 213 -8.54 -10.24 2.01
CA ARG A 213 -8.77 -11.67 2.18
C ARG A 213 -7.84 -12.46 1.29
N ILE A 214 -7.48 -13.65 1.73
CA ILE A 214 -6.65 -14.57 0.95
C ILE A 214 -7.38 -14.97 -0.34
N ASN A 215 -6.73 -14.78 -1.48
CA ASN A 215 -7.28 -15.05 -2.81
C ASN A 215 -6.94 -16.47 -3.33
N ASP A 216 -7.25 -16.72 -4.60
CA ASP A 216 -7.08 -18.00 -5.28
C ASP A 216 -5.62 -18.38 -5.61
N LYS A 217 -4.66 -17.48 -5.45
CA LYS A 217 -3.22 -17.75 -5.63
C LYS A 217 -2.59 -18.49 -4.45
N ALA A 218 -3.27 -18.45 -3.31
CA ALA A 218 -2.86 -19.19 -2.12
C ALA A 218 -3.46 -20.62 -2.09
N PRO A 219 -2.91 -21.52 -1.27
CA PRO A 219 -3.49 -22.85 -1.07
C PRO A 219 -4.95 -22.79 -0.62
N GLU A 220 -5.76 -23.72 -1.13
CA GLU A 220 -7.22 -23.73 -0.95
C GLU A 220 -7.66 -23.59 0.51
N ARG A 221 -6.93 -24.22 1.45
CA ARG A 221 -7.23 -24.21 2.89
C ARG A 221 -7.20 -22.80 3.53
N TYR A 222 -6.64 -21.79 2.86
CA TYR A 222 -6.57 -20.40 3.34
C TYR A 222 -7.49 -19.46 2.58
N ARG A 223 -8.01 -19.83 1.42
CA ARG A 223 -8.81 -18.97 0.55
C ARG A 223 -10.04 -18.42 1.24
N GLY A 224 -10.31 -17.15 1.04
CA GLY A 224 -11.47 -16.45 1.60
C GLY A 224 -11.34 -16.04 3.06
N LEU A 225 -10.30 -16.52 3.78
CA LEU A 225 -10.03 -16.07 5.16
C LEU A 225 -9.60 -14.60 5.16
N ASP A 226 -10.02 -13.86 6.18
CA ASP A 226 -9.42 -12.56 6.48
C ASP A 226 -7.92 -12.73 6.74
N ARG A 227 -7.11 -11.72 6.38
CA ARG A 227 -5.65 -11.80 6.52
C ARG A 227 -5.17 -12.12 7.94
N PHE A 228 -5.87 -11.64 8.96
CA PHE A 228 -5.51 -11.91 10.37
C PHE A 228 -5.92 -13.32 10.80
N GLU A 229 -7.08 -13.81 10.35
CA GLU A 229 -7.49 -15.22 10.55
C GLU A 229 -6.52 -16.16 9.83
N ALA A 230 -6.12 -15.79 8.62
CA ALA A 230 -5.12 -16.55 7.86
C ALA A 230 -3.77 -16.59 8.55
N ARG A 231 -3.32 -15.46 9.13
CA ARG A 231 -2.09 -15.37 9.93
C ARG A 231 -2.08 -16.40 11.06
N GLU A 232 -3.14 -16.43 11.87
CA GLU A 232 -3.27 -17.36 12.98
C GLU A 232 -3.20 -18.83 12.52
N LYS A 233 -3.91 -19.13 11.45
CA LYS A 233 -3.93 -20.47 10.87
C LYS A 233 -2.58 -20.90 10.29
N ILE A 234 -1.91 -20.00 9.58
CA ILE A 234 -0.57 -20.23 9.00
C ILE A 234 0.43 -20.52 10.12
N ILE A 235 0.46 -19.73 11.19
CA ILE A 235 1.34 -19.96 12.33
C ILE A 235 1.10 -21.33 12.94
N LYS A 236 -0.16 -21.73 13.10
CA LYS A 236 -0.53 -23.05 13.61
C LYS A 236 -0.06 -24.18 12.70
N ASP A 237 -0.23 -24.04 11.39
CA ASP A 237 0.14 -25.05 10.40
C ASP A 237 1.67 -25.17 10.30
N ILE A 238 2.41 -24.05 10.27
CA ILE A 238 3.89 -24.02 10.31
C ILE A 238 4.43 -24.71 11.57
N LYS A 239 3.79 -24.46 12.71
CA LYS A 239 4.16 -25.10 13.98
C LYS A 239 3.91 -26.64 13.92
N ALA A 240 2.81 -27.05 13.31
CA ALA A 240 2.49 -28.47 13.15
C ALA A 240 3.47 -29.20 12.23
N GLU A 241 4.04 -28.51 11.22
CA GLU A 241 5.10 -29.03 10.35
C GLU A 241 6.50 -28.97 11.01
N GLY A 242 6.63 -28.45 12.24
CA GLY A 242 7.91 -28.33 12.95
C GLY A 242 8.83 -27.23 12.36
N LEU A 243 8.28 -26.33 11.58
CA LEU A 243 9.02 -25.27 10.87
C LEU A 243 8.96 -23.91 11.57
N LEU A 244 8.25 -23.78 12.70
CA LEU A 244 8.30 -22.61 13.57
C LEU A 244 9.49 -22.74 14.51
N GLU A 245 10.49 -21.86 14.38
CA GLU A 245 11.69 -21.87 15.22
C GLU A 245 11.44 -21.18 16.56
N LYS A 246 10.97 -19.95 16.52
CA LYS A 246 10.64 -19.15 17.72
C LYS A 246 9.66 -18.04 17.40
N ILE A 247 9.11 -17.44 18.45
CA ILE A 247 8.30 -16.22 18.42
C ILE A 247 8.93 -15.25 19.42
N GLU A 248 9.12 -14.00 19.01
CA GLU A 248 9.60 -12.93 19.87
C GLU A 248 8.59 -11.79 19.92
N ASP A 249 8.39 -11.19 21.06
CA ASP A 249 7.62 -9.95 21.17
C ASP A 249 8.35 -8.85 20.43
N HIS A 250 7.63 -8.11 19.60
CA HIS A 250 8.21 -7.09 18.75
C HIS A 250 7.28 -5.91 18.59
N ILE A 251 7.77 -4.74 19.01
CA ILE A 251 7.06 -3.47 18.79
C ILE A 251 7.44 -2.94 17.42
N HIS A 252 6.44 -2.69 16.58
CA HIS A 252 6.67 -2.17 15.23
C HIS A 252 5.59 -1.19 14.81
N MET A 253 5.90 -0.37 13.81
CA MET A 253 4.97 0.58 13.23
C MET A 253 4.06 -0.12 12.22
N VAL A 254 2.75 0.01 12.42
CA VAL A 254 1.73 -0.49 11.50
C VAL A 254 1.05 0.69 10.81
N PRO A 255 1.00 0.73 9.47
CA PRO A 255 0.35 1.80 8.75
C PRO A 255 -1.17 1.64 8.79
N TYR A 256 -1.89 2.68 9.20
CA TYR A 256 -3.36 2.75 9.21
C TYR A 256 -3.85 3.83 8.25
N GLY A 257 -4.98 3.59 7.60
CA GLY A 257 -5.68 4.62 6.82
C GLY A 257 -6.43 5.57 7.76
N ASP A 258 -6.23 6.89 7.62
CA ASP A 258 -6.86 7.92 8.46
C ASP A 258 -8.39 7.90 8.38
N ARG A 259 -8.95 7.51 7.23
CA ARG A 259 -10.39 7.45 6.97
C ARG A 259 -11.01 6.09 7.28
N GLY A 260 -10.32 5.01 6.93
CA GLY A 260 -10.80 3.64 7.14
C GLY A 260 -10.63 3.16 8.58
N GLY A 261 -9.58 3.64 9.26
CA GLY A 261 -9.23 3.25 10.62
C GLY A 261 -8.80 1.79 10.72
N VAL A 262 -8.30 1.22 9.63
CA VAL A 262 -7.81 -0.17 9.55
C VAL A 262 -6.37 -0.20 9.04
N PRO A 263 -5.59 -1.24 9.35
CA PRO A 263 -4.30 -1.44 8.75
C PRO A 263 -4.42 -1.50 7.22
N ILE A 264 -3.62 -0.69 6.53
CA ILE A 264 -3.55 -0.68 5.07
C ILE A 264 -2.66 -1.79 4.55
N GLU A 265 -2.82 -2.11 3.27
CA GLU A 265 -2.03 -3.12 2.58
C GLU A 265 -1.26 -2.50 1.42
N PRO A 266 0.04 -2.79 1.25
CA PRO A 266 0.67 -2.65 -0.06
C PRO A 266 -0.07 -3.55 -1.06
N TYR A 267 -0.66 -2.96 -2.09
CA TYR A 267 -1.52 -3.66 -3.03
C TYR A 267 -1.14 -3.36 -4.47
N LEU A 268 -0.90 -4.42 -5.23
CA LEU A 268 -0.48 -4.32 -6.63
C LEU A 268 -1.70 -4.12 -7.53
N THR A 269 -1.85 -2.91 -8.08
CA THR A 269 -2.98 -2.56 -8.93
C THR A 269 -2.59 -1.58 -10.03
N ASP A 270 -3.38 -1.55 -11.10
CA ASP A 270 -3.25 -0.56 -12.16
C ASP A 270 -3.75 0.79 -11.66
N GLN A 271 -2.89 1.81 -11.75
CA GLN A 271 -3.19 3.18 -11.33
C GLN A 271 -2.73 4.19 -12.38
N TRP A 272 -3.32 5.38 -12.32
CA TRP A 272 -2.89 6.52 -13.10
C TRP A 272 -1.79 7.27 -12.36
N PHE A 273 -0.71 7.57 -13.08
CA PHE A 273 0.44 8.32 -12.56
C PHE A 273 0.70 9.54 -13.41
N VAL A 274 1.24 10.58 -12.81
CA VAL A 274 1.73 11.78 -13.49
C VAL A 274 3.23 11.92 -13.32
N ASN A 275 3.95 12.24 -14.40
CA ASN A 275 5.38 12.57 -14.34
C ASN A 275 5.56 13.98 -13.77
N ALA A 276 5.36 14.10 -12.45
CA ALA A 276 5.46 15.38 -11.75
C ALA A 276 6.85 16.00 -11.83
N LYS A 277 7.90 15.19 -11.98
CA LYS A 277 9.29 15.67 -12.12
C LYS A 277 9.45 16.60 -13.34
N GLU A 278 8.88 16.23 -14.49
CA GLU A 278 8.94 17.07 -15.68
C GLU A 278 8.09 18.34 -15.53
N LEU A 279 6.91 18.20 -14.94
CA LEU A 279 6.03 19.34 -14.69
C LEU A 279 6.59 20.34 -13.67
N ALA A 280 7.36 19.86 -12.70
CA ALA A 280 7.96 20.71 -11.66
C ALA A 280 9.14 21.55 -12.17
N LYS A 281 9.86 21.13 -13.22
CA LYS A 281 11.05 21.83 -13.75
C LYS A 281 10.81 23.33 -14.01
N PRO A 282 9.79 23.75 -14.78
CA PRO A 282 9.56 25.17 -15.02
C PRO A 282 9.16 25.94 -13.76
N ALA A 283 8.43 25.32 -12.84
CA ALA A 283 8.04 25.96 -11.57
C ALA A 283 9.25 26.18 -10.66
N ILE A 284 10.13 25.19 -10.52
CA ILE A 284 11.39 25.31 -9.76
C ILE A 284 12.23 26.43 -10.37
N LYS A 285 12.41 26.43 -11.69
CA LYS A 285 13.19 27.43 -12.39
C LYS A 285 12.64 28.85 -12.20
N ALA A 286 11.31 29.04 -12.13
CA ALA A 286 10.70 30.34 -11.88
C ALA A 286 11.05 30.88 -10.48
N VAL A 287 11.19 30.00 -9.48
CA VAL A 287 11.64 30.39 -8.14
C VAL A 287 13.13 30.67 -8.10
N GLU A 288 13.95 29.83 -8.70
CA GLU A 288 15.40 29.96 -8.76
C GLU A 288 15.83 31.25 -9.50
N ASN A 289 15.12 31.61 -10.58
CA ASN A 289 15.37 32.84 -11.34
C ASN A 289 14.79 34.09 -10.66
N GLY A 290 14.00 33.98 -9.60
CA GLY A 290 13.36 35.08 -8.92
C GLY A 290 12.10 35.64 -9.60
N ASP A 291 11.56 34.93 -10.63
CA ASP A 291 10.29 35.26 -11.29
C ASP A 291 9.10 35.09 -10.31
N THR A 292 9.22 34.13 -9.40
CA THR A 292 8.29 33.89 -8.28
C THR A 292 9.09 33.92 -6.97
N LYS A 293 8.62 34.71 -5.97
CA LYS A 293 9.29 34.83 -4.67
C LYS A 293 8.39 34.40 -3.54
N PHE A 294 8.96 33.69 -2.58
CA PHE A 294 8.29 33.39 -1.32
C PHE A 294 8.47 34.52 -0.33
N VAL A 295 7.42 34.84 0.42
CA VAL A 295 7.46 35.84 1.51
C VAL A 295 6.93 35.12 2.77
N PRO A 296 7.76 35.03 3.81
CA PRO A 296 9.16 35.46 3.95
C PRO A 296 10.15 34.58 3.17
N GLU A 297 11.29 35.12 2.83
CA GLU A 297 12.31 34.52 1.94
C GLU A 297 12.93 33.22 2.45
N ASN A 298 12.89 32.98 3.76
CA ASN A 298 13.40 31.76 4.36
C ASN A 298 12.65 30.46 3.88
N TRP A 299 11.49 30.62 3.26
CA TRP A 299 10.72 29.50 2.64
C TRP A 299 11.20 29.13 1.22
N SER A 300 12.17 29.85 0.68
CA SER A 300 12.73 29.60 -0.66
C SER A 300 13.81 28.52 -0.69
N LYS A 301 14.19 27.98 0.48
CA LYS A 301 15.28 27.00 0.61
C LYS A 301 14.80 25.58 0.50
#